data_1b9da445d1f51efaee8f8d8897ff6e7d
#
_entry.id   1b9da445d1f51efaee8f8d8897ff6e7d
#
_cell.length_a   1.000
_cell.length_b   1.000
_cell.length_c   1.000
_cell.angle_alpha   90.00
_cell.angle_beta   90.00
_cell.angle_gamma   90.00
#
_symmetry.space_group_name_H-M   'P 1'
#
loop_
_entity.id
_entity.type
_entity.pdbx_description
1 polymer ?
#
loop_
_entity_poly.entity_id
_entity_poly.type
_entity_poly.pdbx_seq_one_letter_code
_entity_poly.pdbx_strand_id
1 'polypeptide(L)'
;MADITTQEMQEQGAKKTYERLKSDRQPYVDRAVDCAKVTIPALFPKENDDKSTKYETPYQSVGARGVNNLASKLILALMPPNSPFFRLGMSDEVLAEYMYNGQEDTKAQVEQALMMIENRVMKYIESNQIRVTVLESIKQLIVAGNALLFLPPAEGGIKLYKLMDYVIQRDGLGNVVQIVTLDRVAYATLDETIQNLIKTDKKPEDLINVYTHVCRSGDNYLSYQEVDEQVIQGSEQTYPIAKTPYIPIRMVKMDGES
;
A
#
# COMPACT_ATOMS: atom_id res chain seq x y z
N MET A 1 -2.00 7.78 22.80
CA MET A 1 -3.14 7.03 22.26
C MET A 1 -3.38 5.87 23.21
N ALA A 2 -4.63 5.56 23.56
CA ALA A 2 -4.92 4.34 24.32
C ALA A 2 -4.56 3.12 23.48
N ASP A 3 -3.96 2.10 24.11
CA ASP A 3 -3.64 0.85 23.44
C ASP A 3 -4.97 0.11 23.15
N ILE A 4 -5.29 -0.02 21.88
CA ILE A 4 -6.46 -0.77 21.42
C ILE A 4 -6.12 -2.25 21.38
N THR A 5 -7.02 -3.09 21.86
CA THR A 5 -6.86 -4.54 21.78
C THR A 5 -7.42 -5.09 20.47
N THR A 6 -6.99 -6.29 20.07
CA THR A 6 -7.53 -6.95 18.87
C THR A 6 -9.05 -7.17 19.00
N GLN A 7 -9.53 -7.47 20.20
CA GLN A 7 -10.96 -7.64 20.46
C GLN A 7 -11.76 -6.35 20.22
N GLU A 8 -11.33 -5.24 20.81
CA GLU A 8 -11.99 -3.94 20.60
C GLU A 8 -12.01 -3.52 19.14
N MET A 9 -10.95 -3.84 18.41
CA MET A 9 -10.82 -3.57 16.99
C MET A 9 -11.79 -4.45 16.16
N GLN A 10 -11.94 -5.73 16.52
CA GLN A 10 -12.88 -6.65 15.89
C GLN A 10 -14.35 -6.27 16.18
N GLU A 11 -14.67 -5.78 17.38
CA GLU A 11 -16.00 -5.28 17.74
C GLU A 11 -16.44 -4.08 16.89
N GLN A 12 -15.50 -3.24 16.45
CA GLN A 12 -15.78 -2.13 15.53
C GLN A 12 -16.19 -2.61 14.14
N GLY A 13 -15.69 -3.77 13.70
CA GLY A 13 -15.90 -4.34 12.38
C GLY A 13 -15.13 -3.63 11.27
N ALA A 14 -14.42 -4.41 10.44
CA ALA A 14 -13.62 -3.87 9.34
C ALA A 14 -14.49 -3.22 8.26
N LYS A 15 -15.57 -3.87 7.84
CA LYS A 15 -16.53 -3.34 6.85
C LYS A 15 -17.16 -2.04 7.33
N LYS A 16 -17.66 -1.98 8.57
CA LYS A 16 -18.29 -0.78 9.12
C LYS A 16 -17.31 0.39 9.18
N THR A 17 -16.08 0.13 9.63
CA THR A 17 -15.01 1.13 9.66
C THR A 17 -14.67 1.61 8.26
N TYR A 18 -14.57 0.70 7.29
CA TYR A 18 -14.35 1.05 5.88
C TYR A 18 -15.42 1.97 5.34
N GLU A 19 -16.70 1.64 5.52
CA GLU A 19 -17.83 2.43 5.02
C GLU A 19 -17.90 3.82 5.64
N ARG A 20 -17.66 3.93 6.95
CA ARG A 20 -17.57 5.21 7.66
C ARG A 20 -16.47 6.08 7.07
N LEU A 21 -15.24 5.60 7.02
CA LEU A 21 -14.10 6.35 6.50
C LEU A 21 -14.21 6.64 4.99
N LYS A 22 -14.86 5.74 4.22
CA LYS A 22 -15.18 5.97 2.81
C LYS A 22 -16.12 7.15 2.63
N SER A 23 -17.15 7.26 3.48
CA SER A 23 -18.08 8.40 3.47
C SER A 23 -17.37 9.70 3.80
N ASP A 24 -16.53 9.73 4.84
CA ASP A 24 -15.83 10.93 5.28
C ASP A 24 -14.90 11.49 4.19
N ARG A 25 -14.24 10.62 3.42
CA ARG A 25 -13.33 11.04 2.35
C ARG A 25 -13.97 11.26 0.98
N GLN A 26 -15.30 11.04 0.83
CA GLN A 26 -15.97 11.12 -0.46
C GLN A 26 -15.67 12.42 -1.26
N PRO A 27 -15.65 13.62 -0.66
CA PRO A 27 -15.34 14.85 -1.38
C PRO A 27 -13.95 14.86 -2.04
N TYR A 28 -12.97 14.16 -1.44
CA TYR A 28 -11.62 14.04 -2.00
C TYR A 28 -11.57 13.04 -3.16
N VAL A 29 -12.33 11.95 -3.04
CA VAL A 29 -12.48 10.95 -4.10
C VAL A 29 -13.16 11.57 -5.32
N ASP A 30 -14.22 12.36 -5.14
CA ASP A 30 -14.91 13.02 -6.24
C ASP A 30 -13.97 13.96 -7.00
N ARG A 31 -13.15 14.74 -6.29
CA ARG A 31 -12.12 15.58 -6.92
C ARG A 31 -11.09 14.77 -7.69
N ALA A 32 -10.64 13.63 -7.14
CA ALA A 32 -9.68 12.76 -7.82
C ALA A 32 -10.27 12.16 -9.10
N VAL A 33 -11.54 11.76 -9.07
CA VAL A 33 -12.27 11.29 -10.26
C VAL A 33 -12.42 12.39 -11.30
N ASP A 34 -12.73 13.61 -10.89
CA ASP A 34 -12.83 14.74 -11.81
C ASP A 34 -11.48 15.09 -12.44
N CYS A 35 -10.40 15.05 -11.67
CA CYS A 35 -9.04 15.19 -12.21
C CYS A 35 -8.71 14.05 -13.19
N ALA A 36 -9.12 12.82 -12.90
CA ALA A 36 -8.91 11.69 -13.78
C ALA A 36 -9.63 11.85 -15.13
N LYS A 37 -10.87 12.38 -15.14
CA LYS A 37 -11.63 12.63 -16.38
C LYS A 37 -10.88 13.51 -17.39
N VAL A 38 -10.10 14.48 -16.91
CA VAL A 38 -9.32 15.38 -17.78
C VAL A 38 -7.87 14.91 -17.99
N THR A 39 -7.45 13.83 -17.36
CA THR A 39 -6.10 13.26 -17.46
C THR A 39 -6.14 11.83 -17.98
N ILE A 40 -6.26 10.84 -17.08
CA ILE A 40 -6.31 9.41 -17.39
C ILE A 40 -7.61 8.83 -16.77
N PRO A 41 -8.73 8.82 -17.49
CA PRO A 41 -10.04 8.43 -16.95
C PRO A 41 -10.08 7.01 -16.35
N ALA A 42 -9.30 6.08 -16.91
CA ALA A 42 -9.22 4.69 -16.43
C ALA A 42 -8.38 4.52 -15.14
N LEU A 43 -7.81 5.60 -14.59
CA LEU A 43 -6.94 5.50 -13.41
C LEU A 43 -7.72 5.13 -12.14
N PHE A 44 -8.96 5.62 -12.02
CA PHE A 44 -9.85 5.36 -10.89
C PHE A 44 -11.17 4.75 -11.36
N PRO A 45 -11.19 3.43 -11.68
CA PRO A 45 -12.42 2.76 -12.05
C PRO A 45 -13.41 2.81 -10.89
N LYS A 46 -14.70 3.02 -11.22
CA LYS A 46 -15.78 2.97 -10.24
C LYS A 46 -16.04 1.53 -9.80
N GLU A 47 -16.75 1.36 -8.70
CA GLU A 47 -17.03 0.05 -8.10
C GLU A 47 -17.78 -0.90 -9.05
N ASN A 48 -18.62 -0.35 -9.93
CA ASN A 48 -19.41 -1.11 -10.91
C ASN A 48 -18.77 -1.17 -12.31
N ASP A 49 -17.56 -0.63 -12.47
CA ASP A 49 -16.86 -0.68 -13.74
C ASP A 49 -16.30 -2.08 -13.99
N ASP A 50 -16.60 -2.60 -15.15
CA ASP A 50 -16.13 -3.90 -15.64
C ASP A 50 -15.23 -3.76 -16.88
N LYS A 51 -14.83 -4.89 -17.46
CA LYS A 51 -13.99 -4.94 -18.67
C LYS A 51 -14.66 -4.28 -19.88
N SER A 52 -15.99 -4.11 -19.86
CA SER A 52 -16.78 -3.52 -20.96
C SER A 52 -16.98 -2.01 -20.80
N THR A 53 -16.65 -1.45 -19.62
CA THR A 53 -16.84 -0.04 -19.31
C THR A 53 -16.01 0.84 -20.23
N LYS A 54 -16.70 1.72 -20.97
CA LYS A 54 -16.05 2.70 -21.85
C LYS A 54 -15.89 4.01 -21.09
N TYR A 55 -14.63 4.43 -20.93
CA TYR A 55 -14.33 5.75 -20.38
C TYR A 55 -14.41 6.83 -21.48
N GLU A 56 -14.97 7.98 -21.14
CA GLU A 56 -14.96 9.13 -22.03
C GLU A 56 -13.52 9.58 -22.26
N THR A 57 -13.12 9.68 -23.53
CA THR A 57 -11.79 10.19 -23.89
C THR A 57 -11.79 11.72 -23.74
N PRO A 58 -10.84 12.30 -23.01
CA PRO A 58 -10.70 13.74 -22.90
C PRO A 58 -10.54 14.38 -24.26
N TYR A 59 -11.15 15.54 -24.47
CA TYR A 59 -11.09 16.30 -25.72
C TYR A 59 -9.67 16.65 -26.14
N GLN A 60 -8.76 16.79 -25.16
CA GLN A 60 -7.34 17.08 -25.37
C GLN A 60 -6.47 16.09 -24.59
N SER A 61 -5.37 15.66 -25.20
CA SER A 61 -4.41 14.74 -24.58
C SER A 61 -3.39 15.40 -23.63
N VAL A 62 -3.50 16.73 -23.41
CA VAL A 62 -2.51 17.50 -22.64
C VAL A 62 -2.38 16.97 -21.21
N GLY A 63 -3.51 16.70 -20.53
CA GLY A 63 -3.52 16.15 -19.18
C GLY A 63 -2.85 14.78 -19.10
N ALA A 64 -3.24 13.85 -19.95
CA ALA A 64 -2.64 12.51 -20.00
C ALA A 64 -1.14 12.54 -20.32
N ARG A 65 -0.73 13.40 -21.28
CA ARG A 65 0.69 13.59 -21.63
C ARG A 65 1.47 14.18 -20.47
N GLY A 66 0.90 15.16 -19.75
CA GLY A 66 1.50 15.78 -18.57
C GLY A 66 1.75 14.77 -17.46
N VAL A 67 0.73 14.00 -17.09
CA VAL A 67 0.85 12.95 -16.06
C VAL A 67 1.88 11.91 -16.44
N ASN A 68 1.83 11.38 -17.67
CA ASN A 68 2.77 10.35 -18.11
C ASN A 68 4.21 10.86 -18.17
N ASN A 69 4.42 12.09 -18.66
CA ASN A 69 5.76 12.71 -18.73
C ASN A 69 6.34 12.94 -17.32
N LEU A 70 5.53 13.52 -16.42
CA LEU A 70 5.97 13.76 -15.04
C LEU A 70 6.25 12.45 -14.32
N ALA A 71 5.37 11.45 -14.43
CA ALA A 71 5.57 10.14 -13.81
C ALA A 71 6.84 9.46 -14.32
N SER A 72 7.10 9.52 -15.64
CA SER A 72 8.32 8.97 -16.23
C SER A 72 9.59 9.66 -15.75
N LYS A 73 9.56 10.98 -15.56
CA LYS A 73 10.70 11.71 -14.99
C LYS A 73 10.93 11.37 -13.53
N LEU A 74 9.85 11.28 -12.75
CA LEU A 74 9.92 10.94 -11.32
C LEU A 74 10.44 9.53 -11.10
N ILE A 75 10.00 8.54 -11.86
CA ILE A 75 10.49 7.16 -11.69
C ILE A 75 11.97 7.05 -12.05
N LEU A 76 12.44 7.77 -13.06
CA LEU A 76 13.85 7.80 -13.43
C LEU A 76 14.72 8.48 -12.36
N ALA A 77 14.18 9.49 -11.68
CA ALA A 77 14.88 10.17 -10.60
C ALA A 77 14.90 9.35 -9.30
N LEU A 78 13.77 8.70 -8.95
CA LEU A 78 13.62 7.94 -7.71
C LEU A 78 14.23 6.53 -7.79
N MET A 79 14.11 5.90 -8.94
CA MET A 79 14.57 4.52 -9.17
C MET A 79 15.29 4.43 -10.52
N PRO A 80 16.50 5.00 -10.65
CA PRO A 80 17.25 4.96 -11.90
C PRO A 80 17.50 3.51 -12.35
N PRO A 81 17.43 3.22 -13.66
CA PRO A 81 17.80 1.90 -14.16
C PRO A 81 19.30 1.66 -14.01
N ASN A 82 19.68 0.42 -13.74
CA ASN A 82 21.07 -0.04 -13.68
C ASN A 82 21.98 0.65 -12.64
N SER A 83 21.41 1.35 -11.67
CA SER A 83 22.19 1.88 -10.54
C SER A 83 21.39 1.77 -9.25
N PRO A 84 22.03 1.44 -8.12
CA PRO A 84 21.37 1.46 -6.83
C PRO A 84 20.90 2.88 -6.49
N PHE A 85 19.64 3.01 -6.06
CA PHE A 85 19.05 4.29 -5.62
C PHE A 85 19.10 4.46 -4.11
N PHE A 86 19.66 3.49 -3.40
CA PHE A 86 19.92 3.50 -1.97
C PHE A 86 21.27 2.88 -1.68
N ARG A 87 21.85 3.20 -0.54
CA ARG A 87 23.05 2.58 -0.02
C ARG A 87 22.84 2.16 1.42
N LEU A 88 23.35 1.00 1.78
CA LEU A 88 23.42 0.55 3.16
C LEU A 88 24.76 1.00 3.75
N GLY A 89 24.73 1.56 4.95
CA GLY A 89 25.90 2.00 5.67
C GLY A 89 25.85 1.56 7.13
N MET A 90 26.97 1.55 7.78
CA MET A 90 27.04 1.43 9.24
C MET A 90 26.94 2.82 9.87
N SER A 91 26.31 2.90 11.05
CA SER A 91 26.38 4.13 11.83
C SER A 91 27.80 4.39 12.33
N ASP A 92 28.14 5.67 12.50
CA ASP A 92 29.50 6.03 12.97
C ASP A 92 29.82 5.43 14.33
N GLU A 93 28.85 5.19 15.19
CA GLU A 93 28.99 4.54 16.48
C GLU A 93 29.44 3.08 16.35
N VAL A 94 28.77 2.32 15.48
CA VAL A 94 29.11 0.91 15.19
C VAL A 94 30.49 0.84 14.53
N LEU A 95 30.79 1.78 13.63
CA LEU A 95 32.08 1.86 12.97
C LEU A 95 33.21 2.12 13.97
N ALA A 96 33.00 3.03 14.94
CA ALA A 96 33.97 3.34 15.98
C ALA A 96 34.25 2.14 16.90
N GLU A 97 33.22 1.36 17.26
CA GLU A 97 33.36 0.12 18.04
C GLU A 97 34.21 -0.93 17.32
N TYR A 98 34.00 -1.13 16.03
CA TYR A 98 34.79 -2.05 15.21
C TYR A 98 36.24 -1.57 15.05
N MET A 99 36.47 -0.26 14.86
CA MET A 99 37.80 0.31 14.75
C MET A 99 38.59 0.23 16.08
N TYR A 100 37.90 0.42 17.22
CA TYR A 100 38.53 0.31 18.55
C TYR A 100 39.06 -1.09 18.84
N ASN A 101 38.40 -2.13 18.29
CA ASN A 101 38.81 -3.52 18.43
C ASN A 101 39.92 -3.96 17.47
N GLY A 102 40.53 -3.02 16.71
CA GLY A 102 41.71 -3.28 15.87
C GLY A 102 41.46 -4.13 14.62
N GLN A 103 40.23 -4.16 14.12
CA GLN A 103 39.83 -5.00 12.98
C GLN A 103 39.61 -4.15 11.72
N GLU A 104 40.67 -3.54 11.17
CA GLU A 104 40.56 -2.75 9.92
C GLU A 104 40.04 -3.61 8.72
N ASP A 105 40.48 -4.87 8.64
CA ASP A 105 40.00 -5.81 7.62
C ASP A 105 38.46 -6.08 7.73
N THR A 106 37.88 -5.98 8.91
CA THR A 106 36.48 -6.23 9.14
C THR A 106 35.59 -5.14 8.51
N LYS A 107 36.06 -3.88 8.48
CA LYS A 107 35.33 -2.78 7.84
C LYS A 107 35.12 -3.07 6.34
N ALA A 108 36.17 -3.42 5.64
CA ALA A 108 36.12 -3.75 4.20
C ALA A 108 35.20 -4.95 3.93
N GLN A 109 35.24 -5.97 4.79
CA GLN A 109 34.36 -7.15 4.67
C GLN A 109 32.90 -6.79 4.90
N VAL A 110 32.58 -5.95 5.87
CA VAL A 110 31.20 -5.49 6.14
C VAL A 110 30.70 -4.61 4.99
N GLU A 111 31.49 -3.68 4.49
CA GLU A 111 31.13 -2.85 3.33
C GLU A 111 30.85 -3.72 2.09
N GLN A 112 31.67 -4.75 1.87
CA GLN A 112 31.44 -5.71 0.78
C GLN A 112 30.16 -6.52 0.99
N ALA A 113 29.86 -6.96 2.22
CA ALA A 113 28.62 -7.67 2.54
C ALA A 113 27.39 -6.79 2.33
N LEU A 114 27.44 -5.52 2.75
CA LEU A 114 26.37 -4.56 2.51
C LEU A 114 26.13 -4.32 1.02
N MET A 115 27.18 -4.19 0.22
CA MET A 115 27.10 -4.07 -1.23
C MET A 115 26.46 -5.32 -1.88
N MET A 116 26.76 -6.52 -1.37
CA MET A 116 26.11 -7.75 -1.84
C MET A 116 24.59 -7.74 -1.53
N ILE A 117 24.19 -7.24 -0.36
CA ILE A 117 22.78 -7.08 0.02
C ILE A 117 22.09 -6.07 -0.90
N GLU A 118 22.71 -4.90 -1.13
CA GLU A 118 22.19 -3.89 -2.08
C GLU A 118 21.92 -4.50 -3.45
N ASN A 119 22.90 -5.19 -4.00
CA ASN A 119 22.78 -5.85 -5.30
C ASN A 119 21.67 -6.93 -5.32
N ARG A 120 21.49 -7.65 -4.21
CA ARG A 120 20.42 -8.66 -4.10
C ARG A 120 19.04 -8.01 -4.06
N VAL A 121 18.91 -6.92 -3.32
CA VAL A 121 17.65 -6.12 -3.28
C VAL A 121 17.34 -5.53 -4.66
N MET A 122 18.34 -4.99 -5.37
CA MET A 122 18.15 -4.47 -6.72
C MET A 122 17.66 -5.56 -7.69
N LYS A 123 18.26 -6.76 -7.65
CA LYS A 123 17.80 -7.91 -8.45
C LYS A 123 16.37 -8.31 -8.10
N TYR A 124 16.01 -8.30 -6.81
CA TYR A 124 14.64 -8.59 -6.36
C TYR A 124 13.64 -7.56 -6.92
N ILE A 125 13.98 -6.27 -6.88
CA ILE A 125 13.15 -5.18 -7.43
C ILE A 125 12.93 -5.37 -8.94
N GLU A 126 13.95 -5.78 -9.67
CA GLU A 126 13.87 -5.99 -11.11
C GLU A 126 13.08 -7.26 -11.46
N SER A 127 13.37 -8.37 -10.80
CA SER A 127 12.71 -9.67 -11.07
C SER A 127 11.21 -9.64 -10.76
N ASN A 128 10.78 -8.88 -9.76
CA ASN A 128 9.38 -8.73 -9.38
C ASN A 128 8.67 -7.53 -10.05
N GLN A 129 9.29 -6.88 -11.03
CA GLN A 129 8.72 -5.77 -11.78
C GLN A 129 8.21 -4.61 -10.88
N ILE A 130 8.82 -4.43 -9.71
CA ILE A 130 8.40 -3.43 -8.70
C ILE A 130 8.38 -2.02 -9.30
N ARG A 131 9.27 -1.73 -10.23
CA ARG A 131 9.36 -0.45 -10.93
C ARG A 131 8.07 -0.09 -11.68
N VAL A 132 7.39 -1.08 -12.27
CA VAL A 132 6.11 -0.87 -12.98
C VAL A 132 5.03 -0.44 -11.98
N THR A 133 4.90 -1.17 -10.87
CA THR A 133 3.93 -0.85 -9.81
C THR A 133 4.20 0.53 -9.18
N VAL A 134 5.47 0.88 -8.98
CA VAL A 134 5.85 2.21 -8.48
C VAL A 134 5.50 3.30 -9.49
N LEU A 135 5.70 3.08 -10.81
CA LEU A 135 5.28 4.03 -11.85
C LEU A 135 3.75 4.26 -11.83
N GLU A 136 2.97 3.20 -11.65
CA GLU A 136 1.52 3.31 -11.52
C GLU A 136 1.13 4.07 -10.24
N SER A 137 1.81 3.82 -9.12
CA SER A 137 1.58 4.55 -7.87
C SER A 137 1.91 6.04 -8.01
N ILE A 138 2.96 6.39 -8.74
CA ILE A 138 3.32 7.80 -9.04
C ILE A 138 2.22 8.47 -9.86
N LYS A 139 1.65 7.80 -10.87
CA LYS A 139 0.51 8.36 -11.63
C LYS A 139 -0.69 8.60 -10.72
N GLN A 140 -1.00 7.65 -9.83
CA GLN A 140 -2.06 7.81 -8.84
C GLN A 140 -1.78 8.98 -7.88
N LEU A 141 -0.55 9.14 -7.42
CA LEU A 141 -0.13 10.26 -6.58
C LEU A 141 -0.27 11.60 -7.29
N ILE A 142 0.13 11.71 -8.56
CA ILE A 142 0.02 12.96 -9.33
C ILE A 142 -1.44 13.39 -9.47
N VAL A 143 -2.36 12.46 -9.69
CA VAL A 143 -3.78 12.78 -9.97
C VAL A 143 -4.62 12.89 -8.70
N ALA A 144 -4.41 11.96 -7.72
CA ALA A 144 -5.23 11.88 -6.49
C ALA A 144 -4.50 12.36 -5.23
N GLY A 145 -3.19 12.56 -5.28
CA GLY A 145 -2.40 12.95 -4.11
C GLY A 145 -2.15 11.85 -3.09
N ASN A 146 -2.74 10.67 -3.24
CA ASN A 146 -2.65 9.55 -2.32
C ASN A 146 -2.44 8.22 -3.06
N ALA A 147 -1.65 7.33 -2.47
CA ALA A 147 -1.48 5.95 -2.91
C ALA A 147 -1.23 5.04 -1.70
N LEU A 148 -1.62 3.79 -1.78
CA LEU A 148 -1.32 2.76 -0.81
C LEU A 148 -0.62 1.59 -1.50
N LEU A 149 0.62 1.32 -1.09
CA LEU A 149 1.37 0.15 -1.50
C LEU A 149 1.31 -0.90 -0.39
N PHE A 150 1.29 -2.16 -0.80
CA PHE A 150 1.40 -3.31 0.10
C PHE A 150 2.56 -4.18 -0.36
N LEU A 151 3.50 -4.40 0.55
CA LEU A 151 4.64 -5.29 0.37
C LEU A 151 4.35 -6.60 1.13
N PRO A 152 3.93 -7.68 0.46
CA PRO A 152 3.60 -8.91 1.13
C PRO A 152 4.83 -9.47 1.87
N PRO A 153 4.65 -10.06 3.08
CA PRO A 153 5.75 -10.67 3.83
C PRO A 153 6.40 -11.87 3.14
N ALA A 154 5.62 -12.56 2.29
CA ALA A 154 6.11 -13.67 1.47
C ALA A 154 6.76 -13.16 0.16
N GLU A 155 7.41 -14.06 -0.58
CA GLU A 155 7.96 -13.74 -1.90
C GLU A 155 6.85 -13.26 -2.84
N GLY A 156 7.10 -12.15 -3.53
CA GLY A 156 6.17 -11.55 -4.47
C GLY A 156 6.52 -10.09 -4.79
N GLY A 157 5.75 -9.51 -5.70
CA GLY A 157 5.86 -8.08 -6.04
C GLY A 157 5.13 -7.19 -5.04
N ILE A 158 5.25 -5.89 -5.22
CA ILE A 158 4.47 -4.90 -4.49
C ILE A 158 3.07 -4.80 -5.11
N LYS A 159 2.02 -4.79 -4.29
CA LYS A 159 0.65 -4.52 -4.71
C LYS A 159 0.34 -3.03 -4.54
N LEU A 160 -0.21 -2.41 -5.57
CA LEU A 160 -0.82 -1.09 -5.49
C LEU A 160 -2.33 -1.25 -5.27
N TYR A 161 -2.85 -0.69 -4.19
CA TYR A 161 -4.30 -0.59 -4.01
C TYR A 161 -4.86 0.56 -4.84
N LYS A 162 -5.97 0.30 -5.52
CA LYS A 162 -6.72 1.37 -6.21
C LYS A 162 -7.29 2.34 -5.18
N LEU A 163 -7.44 3.60 -5.56
CA LEU A 163 -7.94 4.64 -4.66
C LEU A 163 -9.27 4.26 -3.96
N MET A 164 -10.15 3.53 -4.65
CA MET A 164 -11.44 3.10 -4.12
C MET A 164 -11.37 1.90 -3.17
N ASP A 165 -10.26 1.15 -3.16
CA ASP A 165 -10.16 -0.12 -2.47
C ASP A 165 -9.42 -0.02 -1.12
N TYR A 166 -9.18 1.19 -0.61
CA TYR A 166 -8.62 1.38 0.73
C TYR A 166 -9.10 2.68 1.36
N VAL A 167 -9.05 2.76 2.66
CA VAL A 167 -9.26 3.97 3.44
C VAL A 167 -8.17 4.09 4.51
N ILE A 168 -7.77 5.31 4.86
CA ILE A 168 -6.73 5.58 5.84
C ILE A 168 -7.22 6.70 6.75
N GLN A 169 -7.10 6.50 8.06
CA GLN A 169 -7.27 7.54 9.05
C GLN A 169 -5.91 7.94 9.64
N ARG A 170 -5.71 9.23 9.79
CA ARG A 170 -4.48 9.80 10.37
C ARG A 170 -4.81 10.66 11.58
N ASP A 171 -3.83 10.81 12.46
CA ASP A 171 -3.91 11.80 13.55
C ASP A 171 -3.56 13.22 13.06
N GLY A 172 -3.75 14.21 13.93
CA GLY A 172 -3.41 15.61 13.62
C GLY A 172 -1.92 15.86 13.28
N LEU A 173 -1.01 14.96 13.68
CA LEU A 173 0.40 15.01 13.30
C LEU A 173 0.65 14.37 11.94
N GLY A 174 -0.34 13.63 11.42
CA GLY A 174 -0.27 12.92 10.15
C GLY A 174 0.22 11.48 10.25
N ASN A 175 0.37 10.93 11.46
CA ASN A 175 0.67 9.52 11.63
C ASN A 175 -0.55 8.68 11.29
N VAL A 176 -0.31 7.51 10.74
CA VAL A 176 -1.40 6.57 10.41
C VAL A 176 -1.92 5.94 11.69
N VAL A 177 -3.21 6.10 11.92
CA VAL A 177 -3.95 5.49 13.05
C VAL A 177 -4.51 4.15 12.64
N GLN A 178 -5.20 4.13 11.48
CA GLN A 178 -5.75 2.89 10.95
C GLN A 178 -5.84 2.92 9.43
N ILE A 179 -5.80 1.71 8.86
CA ILE A 179 -5.96 1.45 7.43
C ILE A 179 -7.00 0.34 7.30
N VAL A 180 -7.95 0.49 6.39
CA VAL A 180 -8.79 -0.63 5.98
C VAL A 180 -8.69 -0.78 4.48
N THR A 181 -8.35 -2.00 4.02
CA THR A 181 -8.29 -2.35 2.60
C THR A 181 -9.43 -3.28 2.22
N LEU A 182 -9.86 -3.19 0.99
CA LEU A 182 -10.86 -4.04 0.38
C LEU A 182 -10.22 -4.84 -0.77
N ASP A 183 -10.25 -6.14 -0.64
CA ASP A 183 -9.84 -7.09 -1.68
C ASP A 183 -11.07 -7.80 -2.23
N ARG A 184 -11.24 -7.77 -3.57
CA ARG A 184 -12.28 -8.52 -4.26
C ARG A 184 -11.68 -9.80 -4.82
N VAL A 185 -12.02 -10.91 -4.19
CA VAL A 185 -11.46 -12.23 -4.47
C VAL A 185 -12.55 -13.14 -5.03
N ALA A 186 -12.26 -13.90 -6.10
CA ALA A 186 -13.23 -14.84 -6.63
C ALA A 186 -13.50 -15.96 -5.61
N TYR A 187 -14.78 -16.33 -5.44
CA TYR A 187 -15.20 -17.33 -4.46
C TYR A 187 -14.42 -18.64 -4.56
N ALA A 188 -14.17 -19.10 -5.79
CA ALA A 188 -13.42 -20.33 -6.05
C ALA A 188 -11.95 -20.30 -5.59
N THR A 189 -11.38 -19.11 -5.36
CA THR A 189 -9.96 -18.95 -4.92
C THR A 189 -9.82 -18.78 -3.42
N LEU A 190 -10.92 -18.73 -2.68
CA LEU A 190 -10.93 -18.67 -1.23
C LEU A 190 -10.75 -20.07 -0.63
N ASP A 191 -10.06 -20.14 0.51
CA ASP A 191 -9.94 -21.39 1.27
C ASP A 191 -11.31 -21.86 1.77
N GLU A 192 -11.50 -23.17 1.89
CA GLU A 192 -12.75 -23.79 2.36
C GLU A 192 -13.23 -23.22 3.71
N THR A 193 -12.30 -22.88 4.59
CA THR A 193 -12.60 -22.27 5.89
C THR A 193 -13.28 -20.91 5.74
N ILE A 194 -12.85 -20.11 4.76
CA ILE A 194 -13.42 -18.79 4.44
C ILE A 194 -14.73 -18.94 3.68
N GLN A 195 -14.82 -19.90 2.76
CA GLN A 195 -16.05 -20.19 2.02
C GLN A 195 -17.21 -20.58 2.98
N ASN A 196 -16.91 -21.31 4.03
CA ASN A 196 -17.89 -21.72 5.05
C ASN A 196 -18.41 -20.56 5.92
N LEU A 197 -17.70 -19.42 5.96
CA LEU A 197 -18.17 -18.21 6.65
C LEU A 197 -19.20 -17.42 5.82
N ILE A 198 -19.27 -17.68 4.52
CA ILE A 198 -20.15 -16.94 3.60
C ILE A 198 -21.53 -17.55 3.64
N LYS A 199 -22.51 -16.76 4.07
CA LYS A 199 -23.89 -17.22 4.38
C LYS A 199 -24.77 -17.48 3.14
N THR A 200 -24.31 -17.12 1.95
CA THR A 200 -25.13 -17.17 0.73
C THR A 200 -24.46 -18.07 -0.31
N ASP A 201 -25.26 -18.89 -1.02
CA ASP A 201 -24.75 -19.64 -2.14
C ASP A 201 -24.14 -18.71 -3.20
N LYS A 202 -22.86 -18.93 -3.50
CA LYS A 202 -22.07 -18.16 -4.45
C LYS A 202 -21.61 -19.03 -5.61
N LYS A 203 -21.58 -18.42 -6.77
CA LYS A 203 -20.97 -19.06 -7.95
C LYS A 203 -19.44 -18.93 -7.86
N PRO A 204 -18.68 -19.85 -8.50
CA PRO A 204 -17.22 -19.82 -8.49
C PRO A 204 -16.61 -18.48 -8.93
N GLU A 205 -17.26 -17.78 -9.86
CA GLU A 205 -16.83 -16.49 -10.42
C GLU A 205 -17.26 -15.27 -9.60
N ASP A 206 -18.16 -15.43 -8.60
CA ASP A 206 -18.64 -14.31 -7.78
C ASP A 206 -17.49 -13.70 -6.99
N LEU A 207 -17.42 -12.37 -7.01
CA LEU A 207 -16.41 -11.62 -6.25
C LEU A 207 -16.88 -11.43 -4.80
N ILE A 208 -16.03 -11.86 -3.89
CA ILE A 208 -16.25 -11.73 -2.45
C ILE A 208 -15.38 -10.60 -1.92
N ASN A 209 -15.97 -9.74 -1.13
CA ASN A 209 -15.28 -8.64 -0.47
C ASN A 209 -14.60 -9.13 0.81
N VAL A 210 -13.28 -9.10 0.82
CA VAL A 210 -12.47 -9.37 2.02
C VAL A 210 -11.89 -8.05 2.50
N TYR A 211 -12.20 -7.69 3.73
CA TYR A 211 -11.69 -6.48 4.36
C TYR A 211 -10.50 -6.82 5.25
N THR A 212 -9.40 -6.09 5.12
CA THR A 212 -8.29 -6.17 6.06
C THR A 212 -8.23 -4.87 6.85
N HIS A 213 -8.40 -4.97 8.16
CA HIS A 213 -8.30 -3.83 9.07
C HIS A 213 -6.95 -3.86 9.77
N VAL A 214 -6.24 -2.75 9.73
CA VAL A 214 -4.95 -2.52 10.38
C VAL A 214 -5.09 -1.31 11.28
N CYS A 215 -4.80 -1.45 12.56
CA CYS A 215 -4.93 -0.39 13.55
C CYS A 215 -3.67 -0.28 14.42
N ARG A 216 -3.26 0.94 14.72
CA ARG A 216 -2.12 1.20 15.58
C ARG A 216 -2.47 0.94 17.05
N SER A 217 -1.64 0.15 17.74
CA SER A 217 -1.69 -0.09 19.17
C SER A 217 -0.27 0.04 19.74
N GLY A 218 -0.01 1.11 20.48
CA GLY A 218 1.32 1.43 20.99
C GLY A 218 2.38 1.52 19.89
N ASP A 219 3.40 0.67 19.99
CA ASP A 219 4.51 0.56 19.06
C ASP A 219 4.27 -0.47 17.91
N ASN A 220 3.07 -1.02 17.83
CA ASN A 220 2.71 -2.02 16.84
C ASN A 220 1.48 -1.60 16.05
N TYR A 221 1.30 -2.27 14.88
CA TYR A 221 0.05 -2.37 14.17
C TYR A 221 -0.54 -3.76 14.36
N LEU A 222 -1.79 -3.81 14.77
CA LEU A 222 -2.61 -5.03 14.81
C LEU A 222 -3.41 -5.12 13.51
N SER A 223 -3.56 -6.31 12.95
CA SER A 223 -4.41 -6.52 11.78
C SER A 223 -5.24 -7.78 11.90
N TYR A 224 -6.39 -7.77 11.25
CA TYR A 224 -7.25 -8.94 11.04
C TYR A 224 -8.02 -8.81 9.74
N GLN A 225 -8.59 -9.92 9.26
CA GLN A 225 -9.42 -9.96 8.07
C GLN A 225 -10.86 -10.32 8.42
N GLU A 226 -11.79 -9.76 7.63
CA GLU A 226 -13.23 -9.93 7.79
C GLU A 226 -13.87 -10.23 6.43
N VAL A 227 -14.77 -11.17 6.40
CA VAL A 227 -15.62 -11.52 5.25
C VAL A 227 -17.05 -11.66 5.72
N ASP A 228 -18.01 -11.09 5.01
CA ASP A 228 -19.45 -11.14 5.32
C ASP A 228 -19.77 -10.82 6.80
N GLU A 229 -19.08 -9.79 7.34
CA GLU A 229 -19.18 -9.34 8.75
C GLU A 229 -18.71 -10.40 9.78
N GLN A 230 -17.93 -11.38 9.35
CA GLN A 230 -17.32 -12.38 10.22
C GLN A 230 -15.80 -12.30 10.14
N VAL A 231 -15.16 -12.34 11.31
CA VAL A 231 -13.70 -12.35 11.41
C VAL A 231 -13.17 -13.69 10.93
N ILE A 232 -12.17 -13.67 10.05
CA ILE A 232 -11.46 -14.87 9.61
C ILE A 232 -10.51 -15.29 10.72
N GLN A 233 -10.77 -16.42 11.35
CA GLN A 233 -9.92 -16.95 12.42
C GLN A 233 -8.51 -17.26 11.92
N GLY A 234 -7.49 -16.85 12.70
CA GLY A 234 -6.09 -17.04 12.34
C GLY A 234 -5.54 -16.02 11.34
N SER A 235 -6.34 -15.00 10.97
CA SER A 235 -5.89 -13.89 10.14
C SER A 235 -5.22 -12.77 10.93
N GLU A 236 -5.23 -12.86 12.26
CA GLU A 236 -4.66 -11.85 13.15
C GLU A 236 -3.14 -11.82 13.01
N GLN A 237 -2.61 -10.61 12.82
CA GLN A 237 -1.18 -10.38 12.72
C GLN A 237 -0.79 -9.12 13.49
N THR A 238 0.45 -9.12 13.99
CA THR A 238 1.03 -7.97 14.68
C THR A 238 2.32 -7.59 13.99
N TYR A 239 2.44 -6.32 13.61
CA TYR A 239 3.62 -5.76 12.96
C TYR A 239 4.20 -4.63 13.81
N PRO A 240 5.51 -4.63 14.11
CA PRO A 240 6.17 -3.41 14.58
C PRO A 240 5.94 -2.27 13.58
N ILE A 241 5.79 -1.03 14.05
CA ILE A 241 5.52 0.13 13.18
C ILE A 241 6.53 0.21 12.02
N ALA A 242 7.82 -0.03 12.30
CA ALA A 242 8.88 0.01 11.31
C ALA A 242 8.85 -1.15 10.29
N LYS A 243 8.04 -2.21 10.52
CA LYS A 243 7.97 -3.40 9.68
C LYS A 243 6.58 -3.66 9.11
N THR A 244 5.69 -2.66 9.17
CA THR A 244 4.37 -2.79 8.56
C THR A 244 4.49 -2.99 7.05
N PRO A 245 3.76 -3.95 6.46
CA PRO A 245 3.78 -4.15 5.02
C PRO A 245 2.98 -3.09 4.25
N TYR A 246 2.21 -2.27 4.93
CA TYR A 246 1.40 -1.21 4.33
C TYR A 246 2.19 0.10 4.28
N ILE A 247 2.35 0.67 3.08
CA ILE A 247 3.12 1.89 2.81
C ILE A 247 2.16 2.96 2.26
N PRO A 248 1.53 3.75 3.13
CA PRO A 248 0.63 4.83 2.73
C PRO A 248 1.42 6.08 2.36
N ILE A 249 1.33 6.48 1.09
CA ILE A 249 2.04 7.62 0.52
C ILE A 249 1.03 8.73 0.23
N ARG A 250 1.38 9.97 0.60
CA ARG A 250 0.66 11.17 0.20
C ARG A 250 1.62 12.21 -0.37
N MET A 251 1.16 12.98 -1.35
CA MET A 251 1.99 13.98 -2.02
C MET A 251 2.11 15.26 -1.19
N VAL A 252 0.99 15.72 -0.64
CA VAL A 252 0.91 16.95 0.16
C VAL A 252 0.07 16.72 1.40
N LYS A 253 0.50 17.26 2.54
CA LYS A 253 -0.34 17.34 3.74
C LYS A 253 -1.26 18.55 3.58
N MET A 254 -2.57 18.34 3.61
CA MET A 254 -3.55 19.42 3.67
C MET A 254 -3.96 19.64 5.12
N ASP A 255 -4.01 20.91 5.55
CA ASP A 255 -4.50 21.26 6.89
C ASP A 255 -5.99 20.92 6.97
N GLY A 256 -6.38 20.21 8.06
CA GLY A 256 -7.76 19.77 8.29
C GLY A 256 -8.08 18.34 7.82
N GLU A 257 -7.14 17.59 7.25
CA GLU A 257 -7.29 16.15 7.07
C GLU A 257 -6.96 15.44 8.41
N SER A 258 -7.98 15.04 9.10
CA SER A 258 -7.91 14.16 10.27
C SER A 258 -8.15 12.71 9.85
#